data_80e618901f07f1d096df1840a146ffb7
#
_entry.id   80e618901f07f1d096df1840a146ffb7
#
_cell.length_a   1.000
_cell.length_b   1.000
_cell.length_c   1.000
_cell.angle_alpha   90.00
_cell.angle_beta   90.00
_cell.angle_gamma   90.00
#
_symmetry.space_group_name_H-M   'P 1'
#
loop_
_entity.id
_entity.type
_entity.pdbx_description
1 polymer ?
#
loop_
_entity_poly.entity_id
_entity_poly.type
_entity_poly.pdbx_seq_one_letter_code
_entity_poly.pdbx_strand_id
1 'polypeptide(L)'
;MLVDDVFDSLVVKPSQVSTGTTIAPIIDQMLANPLSRKVYVTDAGGVYLGTVSTETVLRLMGYRLGVREYGSLSFLRFLMDTLKETAEDVMVKGRTVTRDTKLSSAMKIMIEDHLNDLPVLDKEGRLVGELSSLELFLAGKKVFEAKAPSVAPMNEH
;
A
#
# COMPACT_ATOMS: atom_id res chain seq x y z
N MET A 1 -14.21 5.35 -16.83
CA MET A 1 -14.34 5.36 -15.36
C MET A 1 -13.00 5.86 -14.79
N LEU A 2 -13.07 6.88 -13.98
CA LEU A 2 -11.96 7.50 -13.29
C LEU A 2 -11.89 6.99 -11.84
N VAL A 3 -10.77 7.22 -11.17
CA VAL A 3 -10.65 6.97 -9.71
C VAL A 3 -11.69 7.79 -8.95
N ASP A 4 -11.98 9.01 -9.39
CA ASP A 4 -12.99 9.87 -8.78
C ASP A 4 -14.41 9.27 -8.81
N ASP A 5 -14.77 8.57 -9.87
CA ASP A 5 -16.09 7.92 -10.02
C ASP A 5 -16.34 6.83 -8.95
N VAL A 6 -15.28 6.33 -8.34
CA VAL A 6 -15.33 5.24 -7.34
C VAL A 6 -14.65 5.62 -6.02
N PHE A 7 -14.27 6.88 -5.87
CA PHE A 7 -13.45 7.34 -4.74
C PHE A 7 -14.08 6.97 -3.38
N ASP A 8 -15.36 7.28 -3.21
CA ASP A 8 -16.04 7.04 -1.93
C ASP A 8 -16.34 5.56 -1.65
N SER A 9 -16.27 4.69 -2.68
CA SER A 9 -16.62 3.28 -2.56
C SER A 9 -15.41 2.32 -2.58
N LEU A 10 -14.30 2.72 -3.22
CA LEU A 10 -13.14 1.87 -3.44
C LEU A 10 -11.84 2.42 -2.87
N VAL A 11 -11.79 3.70 -2.53
CA VAL A 11 -10.60 4.30 -1.95
C VAL A 11 -10.74 4.28 -0.43
N VAL A 12 -9.77 3.69 0.23
CA VAL A 12 -9.75 3.53 1.68
C VAL A 12 -8.83 4.57 2.33
N LYS A 13 -9.00 4.75 3.64
CA LYS A 13 -8.11 5.60 4.42
C LYS A 13 -6.70 5.00 4.44
N PRO A 14 -5.68 5.73 4.02
CA PRO A 14 -4.32 5.22 3.98
C PRO A 14 -3.71 5.17 5.38
N SER A 15 -2.85 4.19 5.62
CA SER A 15 -1.93 4.21 6.76
C SER A 15 -0.79 5.18 6.47
N GLN A 16 -0.63 6.20 7.29
CA GLN A 16 0.38 7.25 7.08
C GLN A 16 1.12 7.59 8.35
N VAL A 17 2.37 8.01 8.17
CA VAL A 17 3.25 8.50 9.23
C VAL A 17 3.93 9.79 8.79
N SER A 18 4.34 10.59 9.77
CA SER A 18 5.16 11.79 9.53
C SER A 18 6.63 11.43 9.32
N THR A 19 7.37 12.35 8.73
CA THR A 19 8.84 12.33 8.72
C THR A 19 9.39 12.22 10.15
N GLY A 20 10.53 11.57 10.30
CA GLY A 20 11.17 11.34 11.60
C GLY A 20 10.61 10.13 12.37
N THR A 21 9.52 9.52 11.94
CA THR A 21 9.01 8.28 12.55
C THR A 21 9.98 7.14 12.28
N THR A 22 10.36 6.40 13.34
CA THR A 22 11.26 5.25 13.21
C THR A 22 10.51 3.99 12.75
N ILE A 23 11.26 3.00 12.30
CA ILE A 23 10.67 1.79 11.70
C ILE A 23 9.90 0.95 12.74
N ALA A 24 10.31 0.92 14.01
CA ALA A 24 9.61 0.14 15.02
C ALA A 24 8.10 0.48 15.13
N PRO A 25 7.67 1.73 15.38
CA PRO A 25 6.24 2.08 15.38
C PRO A 25 5.56 1.93 14.01
N ILE A 26 6.30 2.02 12.90
CA ILE A 26 5.77 1.74 11.56
C ILE A 26 5.35 0.27 11.43
N ILE A 27 6.16 -0.64 11.95
CA ILE A 27 5.81 -2.07 11.97
C ILE A 27 4.55 -2.32 12.80
N ASP A 28 4.44 -1.69 13.96
CA ASP A 28 3.22 -1.79 14.79
C ASP A 28 1.98 -1.30 14.03
N GLN A 29 2.11 -0.23 13.27
CA GLN A 29 1.04 0.30 12.43
C GLN A 29 0.68 -0.63 11.28
N MET A 30 1.66 -1.30 10.65
CA MET A 30 1.42 -2.33 9.63
C MET A 30 0.68 -3.54 10.21
N LEU A 31 1.03 -3.95 11.44
CA LEU A 31 0.35 -5.05 12.14
C LEU A 31 -1.10 -4.70 12.49
N ALA A 32 -1.37 -3.45 12.80
CA ALA A 32 -2.73 -2.97 13.09
C ALA A 32 -3.62 -2.90 11.84
N ASN A 33 -3.04 -2.83 10.65
CA ASN A 33 -3.76 -2.85 9.37
C ASN A 33 -3.36 -4.06 8.53
N PRO A 34 -3.99 -5.23 8.75
CA PRO A 34 -3.60 -6.47 8.08
C PRO A 34 -3.87 -6.47 6.56
N LEU A 35 -4.67 -5.53 6.05
CA LEU A 35 -4.98 -5.41 4.63
C LEU A 35 -3.91 -4.67 3.83
N SER A 36 -3.11 -3.83 4.48
CA SER A 36 -2.01 -3.12 3.84
C SER A 36 -0.73 -3.29 4.65
N ARG A 37 0.29 -3.86 4.03
CA ARG A 37 1.63 -4.05 4.62
C ARG A 37 2.57 -2.91 4.25
N LYS A 38 2.02 -1.72 4.15
CA LYS A 38 2.76 -0.51 3.80
C LYS A 38 2.21 0.69 4.56
N VAL A 39 3.05 1.70 4.67
CA VAL A 39 2.74 2.97 5.29
C VAL A 39 3.25 4.07 4.38
N TYR A 40 2.46 5.09 4.17
CA TYR A 40 2.85 6.26 3.39
C TYR A 40 3.46 7.32 4.28
N VAL A 41 4.55 7.90 3.83
CA VAL A 41 5.26 8.98 4.55
C VAL A 41 4.80 10.32 3.99
N THR A 42 4.37 11.20 4.86
CA THR A 42 3.90 12.54 4.51
C THR A 42 4.66 13.60 5.32
N ASP A 43 4.75 14.80 4.76
CA ASP A 43 5.23 15.97 5.49
C ASP A 43 4.14 16.57 6.41
N ALA A 44 4.45 17.68 7.08
CA ALA A 44 3.52 18.37 7.97
C ALA A 44 2.25 18.88 7.25
N GLY A 45 2.31 19.12 5.95
CA GLY A 45 1.19 19.54 5.11
C GLY A 45 0.38 18.38 4.51
N GLY A 46 0.76 17.12 4.81
CA GLY A 46 0.13 15.93 4.26
C GLY A 46 0.60 15.56 2.84
N VAL A 47 1.65 16.21 2.34
CA VAL A 47 2.22 15.91 1.01
C VAL A 47 2.93 14.55 1.06
N TYR A 48 2.63 13.71 0.07
CA TYR A 48 3.24 12.40 -0.06
C TYR A 48 4.73 12.51 -0.40
N LEU A 49 5.56 11.83 0.38
CA LEU A 49 7.01 11.80 0.20
C LEU A 49 7.53 10.45 -0.29
N GLY A 50 6.93 9.36 0.18
CA GLY A 50 7.35 8.02 -0.17
C GLY A 50 6.54 6.94 0.55
N THR A 51 6.89 5.69 0.28
CA THR A 51 6.24 4.50 0.84
C THR A 51 7.27 3.64 1.57
N VAL A 52 6.94 3.24 2.78
CA VAL A 52 7.63 2.19 3.54
C VAL A 52 6.78 0.94 3.49
N SER A 53 7.34 -0.16 3.02
CA SER A 53 6.70 -1.47 2.99
C SER A 53 7.60 -2.52 3.64
N THR A 54 7.05 -3.69 3.93
CA THR A 54 7.87 -4.83 4.39
C THR A 54 8.99 -5.14 3.40
N GLU A 55 8.74 -4.97 2.11
CA GLU A 55 9.74 -5.16 1.06
C GLU A 55 10.87 -4.12 1.14
N THR A 56 10.55 -2.84 1.34
CA THR A 56 11.60 -1.79 1.43
C THR A 56 12.46 -1.98 2.66
N VAL A 57 11.90 -2.41 3.78
CA VAL A 57 12.64 -2.75 5.00
C VAL A 57 13.55 -3.96 4.78
N LEU A 58 13.02 -5.04 4.17
CA LEU A 58 13.82 -6.24 3.85
C LEU A 58 14.96 -5.92 2.87
N ARG A 59 14.70 -5.06 1.88
CA ARG A 59 15.72 -4.64 0.91
C ARG A 59 16.84 -3.85 1.58
N LEU A 60 16.51 -2.95 2.51
CA LEU A 60 17.51 -2.24 3.31
C LEU A 60 18.35 -3.22 4.14
N MET A 61 17.72 -4.18 4.80
CA MET A 61 18.42 -5.23 5.55
C MET A 61 19.34 -6.05 4.63
N GLY A 62 18.84 -6.50 3.49
CA GLY A 62 19.62 -7.26 2.51
C GLY A 62 20.83 -6.49 1.98
N TYR A 63 20.68 -5.22 1.67
CA TYR A 63 21.77 -4.36 1.25
C TYR A 63 22.86 -4.22 2.32
N ARG A 64 22.48 -4.06 3.58
CA ARG A 64 23.41 -3.90 4.71
C ARG A 64 24.08 -5.21 5.12
N LEU A 65 23.36 -6.34 5.04
CA LEU A 65 23.91 -7.65 5.38
C LEU A 65 25.00 -8.08 4.38
N GLY A 66 24.89 -7.64 3.13
CA GLY A 66 25.80 -8.09 2.08
C GLY A 66 25.80 -9.62 1.93
N VAL A 67 26.84 -10.16 1.26
CA VAL A 67 26.99 -11.60 0.99
C VAL A 67 27.71 -12.34 2.13
N ARG A 68 27.88 -11.74 3.30
CA ARG A 68 28.64 -12.34 4.40
C ARG A 68 27.73 -13.19 5.31
N GLU A 69 28.20 -14.36 5.68
CA GLU A 69 27.59 -15.17 6.73
C GLU A 69 27.77 -14.49 8.10
N TYR A 70 26.67 -14.07 8.71
CA TYR A 70 26.66 -13.48 10.04
C TYR A 70 26.14 -14.48 11.06
N GLY A 71 26.78 -14.53 12.22
CA GLY A 71 26.27 -15.27 13.36
C GLY A 71 24.95 -14.65 13.89
N SER A 72 24.19 -15.43 14.67
CA SER A 72 22.87 -15.05 15.19
C SER A 72 22.85 -13.71 15.95
N LEU A 73 23.90 -13.41 16.72
CA LEU A 73 24.03 -12.15 17.47
C LEU A 73 24.20 -10.93 16.54
N SER A 74 24.93 -11.11 15.45
CA SER A 74 25.12 -10.05 14.44
C SER A 74 23.82 -9.76 13.72
N PHE A 75 23.03 -10.78 13.43
CA PHE A 75 21.71 -10.63 12.82
C PHE A 75 20.75 -9.84 13.73
N LEU A 76 20.67 -10.17 15.02
CA LEU A 76 19.82 -9.46 15.98
C LEU A 76 20.23 -7.99 16.13
N ARG A 77 21.53 -7.70 16.23
CA ARG A 77 22.03 -6.32 16.28
C ARG A 77 21.60 -5.55 15.03
N PHE A 78 21.73 -6.18 13.89
CA PHE A 78 21.37 -5.61 12.62
C PHE A 78 19.87 -5.28 12.50
N LEU A 79 19.02 -6.21 12.97
CA LEU A 79 17.58 -5.98 13.05
C LEU A 79 17.27 -4.79 13.97
N MET A 80 17.89 -4.74 15.16
CA MET A 80 17.72 -3.63 16.10
C MET A 80 18.14 -2.28 15.52
N ASP A 81 19.24 -2.24 14.76
CA ASP A 81 19.69 -1.02 14.12
C ASP A 81 18.73 -0.59 13.01
N THR A 82 18.17 -1.52 12.25
CA THR A 82 17.15 -1.24 11.23
C THR A 82 15.88 -0.63 11.85
N LEU A 83 15.45 -1.12 13.01
CA LEU A 83 14.27 -0.60 13.71
C LEU A 83 14.41 0.85 14.20
N LYS A 84 15.65 1.35 14.31
CA LYS A 84 15.95 2.74 14.71
C LYS A 84 16.04 3.69 13.52
N GLU A 85 16.11 3.19 12.29
CA GLU A 85 16.09 4.03 11.09
C GLU A 85 14.78 4.82 11.00
N THR A 86 14.83 5.96 10.36
CA THR A 86 13.64 6.78 10.13
C THR A 86 12.92 6.36 8.85
N ALA A 87 11.65 6.73 8.73
CA ALA A 87 10.86 6.47 7.52
C ALA A 87 11.56 7.00 6.27
N GLU A 88 12.18 8.18 6.34
CA GLU A 88 12.87 8.83 5.22
C GLU A 88 14.08 8.03 4.73
N ASP A 89 14.77 7.32 5.64
CA ASP A 89 15.95 6.52 5.31
C ASP A 89 15.58 5.23 4.56
N VAL A 90 14.32 4.79 4.69
CA VAL A 90 13.84 3.50 4.16
C VAL A 90 12.83 3.66 3.04
N MET A 91 12.08 4.77 3.00
CA MET A 91 11.03 4.98 2.01
C MET A 91 11.53 4.98 0.58
N VAL A 92 10.67 4.55 -0.32
CA VAL A 92 10.87 4.64 -1.76
C VAL A 92 9.73 5.48 -2.35
N LYS A 93 10.06 6.45 -3.19
CA LYS A 93 9.05 7.20 -3.92
C LYS A 93 8.49 6.34 -5.03
N GLY A 94 7.29 5.80 -4.80
CA GLY A 94 6.59 4.92 -5.72
C GLY A 94 5.68 5.67 -6.70
N ARG A 95 4.98 4.88 -7.53
CA ARG A 95 3.93 5.38 -8.42
C ARG A 95 2.72 5.82 -7.60
N THR A 96 2.08 6.86 -8.07
CA THR A 96 0.89 7.46 -7.46
C THR A 96 -0.21 7.65 -8.50
N VAL A 97 -1.43 7.79 -8.06
CA VAL A 97 -2.57 8.13 -8.91
C VAL A 97 -3.28 9.34 -8.34
N THR A 98 -4.09 9.99 -9.15
CA THR A 98 -4.96 11.09 -8.75
C THR A 98 -6.42 10.72 -9.00
N ARG A 99 -7.35 11.53 -8.53
CA ARG A 99 -8.78 11.33 -8.80
C ARG A 99 -9.09 11.29 -10.30
N ASP A 100 -8.34 12.04 -11.12
CA ASP A 100 -8.52 12.12 -12.59
C ASP A 100 -7.88 10.92 -13.33
N THR A 101 -7.18 10.01 -12.62
CA THR A 101 -6.57 8.83 -13.23
C THR A 101 -7.66 7.84 -13.66
N LYS A 102 -7.54 7.28 -14.88
CA LYS A 102 -8.42 6.19 -15.32
C LYS A 102 -8.14 4.93 -14.49
N LEU A 103 -9.19 4.24 -14.06
CA LEU A 103 -9.03 2.96 -13.33
C LEU A 103 -8.22 1.95 -14.12
N SER A 104 -8.40 1.88 -15.43
CA SER A 104 -7.59 0.99 -16.30
C SER A 104 -6.10 1.34 -16.26
N SER A 105 -5.77 2.63 -16.15
CA SER A 105 -4.37 3.07 -15.99
C SER A 105 -3.81 2.74 -14.62
N ALA A 106 -4.61 2.87 -13.56
CA ALA A 106 -4.22 2.46 -12.21
C ALA A 106 -3.97 0.94 -12.14
N MET A 107 -4.85 0.14 -12.73
CA MET A 107 -4.67 -1.32 -12.83
C MET A 107 -3.39 -1.68 -13.61
N LYS A 108 -3.13 -0.98 -14.72
CA LYS A 108 -1.91 -1.19 -15.50
C LYS A 108 -0.65 -0.94 -14.65
N ILE A 109 -0.62 0.14 -13.88
CA ILE A 109 0.47 0.43 -12.95
C ILE A 109 0.64 -0.71 -11.93
N MET A 110 -0.46 -1.18 -11.33
CA MET A 110 -0.41 -2.28 -10.36
C MET A 110 0.19 -3.55 -10.99
N ILE A 111 -0.18 -3.87 -12.23
CA ILE A 111 0.33 -5.05 -12.94
C ILE A 111 1.82 -4.89 -13.27
N GLU A 112 2.21 -3.77 -13.87
CA GLU A 112 3.59 -3.51 -14.32
C GLU A 112 4.59 -3.47 -13.16
N ASP A 113 4.20 -2.87 -12.05
CA ASP A 113 5.07 -2.65 -10.89
C ASP A 113 4.84 -3.70 -9.78
N HIS A 114 4.02 -4.72 -10.02
CA HIS A 114 3.65 -5.76 -9.05
C HIS A 114 3.12 -5.20 -7.72
N LEU A 115 2.27 -4.16 -7.82
CA LEU A 115 1.69 -3.48 -6.67
C LEU A 115 0.26 -3.94 -6.43
N ASN A 116 -0.13 -4.04 -5.16
CA ASN A 116 -1.51 -4.33 -4.76
C ASN A 116 -2.28 -3.06 -4.42
N ASP A 117 -1.59 -1.98 -4.13
CA ASP A 117 -2.17 -0.72 -3.67
C ASP A 117 -1.41 0.46 -4.24
N LEU A 118 -2.13 1.56 -4.49
CA LEU A 118 -1.58 2.81 -4.97
C LEU A 118 -2.05 3.98 -4.10
N PRO A 119 -1.16 4.88 -3.70
CA PRO A 119 -1.56 6.10 -3.02
C PRO A 119 -2.29 7.02 -4.00
N VAL A 120 -3.41 7.58 -3.55
CA VAL A 120 -4.19 8.57 -4.29
C VAL A 120 -3.86 9.95 -3.75
N LEU A 121 -3.44 10.84 -4.63
CA LEU A 121 -3.06 12.21 -4.30
C LEU A 121 -4.05 13.22 -4.84
N ASP A 122 -4.16 14.36 -4.17
CA ASP A 122 -4.83 15.54 -4.71
C ASP A 122 -3.91 16.34 -5.65
N LYS A 123 -4.42 17.47 -6.15
CA LYS A 123 -3.68 18.33 -7.09
C LYS A 123 -2.46 19.00 -6.46
N GLU A 124 -2.45 19.13 -5.15
CA GLU A 124 -1.34 19.67 -4.36
C GLU A 124 -0.33 18.61 -3.93
N GLY A 125 -0.55 17.34 -4.32
CA GLY A 125 0.31 16.21 -3.98
C GLY A 125 0.09 15.66 -2.58
N ARG A 126 -1.01 16.03 -1.92
CA ARG A 126 -1.35 15.51 -0.59
C ARG A 126 -2.00 14.14 -0.72
N LEU A 127 -1.68 13.27 0.22
CA LEU A 127 -2.27 11.93 0.31
C LEU A 127 -3.73 12.03 0.76
N VAL A 128 -4.65 11.59 -0.10
CA VAL A 128 -6.09 11.63 0.16
C VAL A 128 -6.74 10.24 0.25
N GLY A 129 -6.00 9.18 -0.11
CA GLY A 129 -6.54 7.84 -0.04
C GLY A 129 -5.58 6.78 -0.54
N GLU A 130 -6.03 5.54 -0.48
CA GLU A 130 -5.35 4.37 -1.03
C GLU A 130 -6.33 3.59 -1.90
N LEU A 131 -5.93 3.31 -3.14
CA LEU A 131 -6.67 2.45 -4.06
C LEU A 131 -6.09 1.04 -3.99
N SER A 132 -6.87 0.08 -3.50
CA SER A 132 -6.45 -1.31 -3.36
C SER A 132 -7.03 -2.18 -4.48
N SER A 133 -6.24 -3.12 -4.99
CA SER A 133 -6.70 -4.13 -5.95
C SER A 133 -7.81 -5.01 -5.37
N LEU A 134 -7.77 -5.30 -4.08
CA LEU A 134 -8.81 -6.09 -3.41
C LEU A 134 -10.17 -5.37 -3.43
N GLU A 135 -10.19 -4.07 -3.20
CA GLU A 135 -11.41 -3.25 -3.29
C GLU A 135 -11.96 -3.22 -4.72
N LEU A 136 -11.08 -3.12 -5.72
CA LEU A 136 -11.47 -3.21 -7.13
C LEU A 136 -12.12 -4.56 -7.47
N PHE A 137 -11.56 -5.67 -6.98
CA PHE A 137 -12.13 -7.01 -7.19
C PHE A 137 -13.46 -7.17 -6.48
N LEU A 138 -13.58 -6.66 -5.25
CA LEU A 138 -14.82 -6.70 -4.48
C LEU A 138 -15.93 -5.92 -5.18
N ALA A 139 -15.64 -4.76 -5.73
CA ALA A 139 -16.59 -3.98 -6.50
C ALA A 139 -17.01 -4.70 -7.79
N GLY A 140 -16.05 -5.27 -8.52
CA GLY A 140 -16.33 -6.10 -9.70
C GLY A 140 -17.21 -7.29 -9.39
N LYS A 141 -16.97 -7.98 -8.28
CA LYS A 141 -17.78 -9.09 -7.79
C LYS A 141 -19.23 -8.65 -7.53
N LYS A 142 -19.44 -7.55 -6.83
CA LYS A 142 -20.79 -7.01 -6.55
C LYS A 142 -21.57 -6.72 -7.83
N VAL A 143 -20.92 -6.11 -8.84
CA VAL A 143 -21.54 -5.83 -10.15
C VAL A 143 -21.90 -7.12 -10.88
N PHE A 144 -21.04 -8.12 -10.83
CA PHE A 144 -21.28 -9.42 -11.44
C PHE A 144 -22.46 -10.12 -10.79
N GLU A 145 -22.53 -10.17 -9.47
CA GLU A 145 -23.62 -10.80 -8.71
C GLU A 145 -24.96 -10.09 -8.94
N ALA A 146 -24.96 -8.76 -9.04
CA ALA A 146 -26.18 -7.98 -9.32
C ALA A 146 -26.73 -8.19 -10.74
N LYS A 147 -25.88 -8.59 -11.71
CA LYS A 147 -26.26 -8.87 -13.10
C LYS A 147 -26.51 -10.33 -13.38
N ALA A 148 -26.17 -11.24 -12.45
CA ALA A 148 -26.47 -12.66 -12.60
C ALA A 148 -27.98 -12.85 -12.63
N PRO A 149 -28.57 -13.52 -13.65
CA PRO A 149 -29.99 -13.83 -13.66
C PRO A 149 -30.27 -14.71 -12.44
N SER A 150 -31.36 -14.39 -11.71
CA SER A 150 -31.85 -15.24 -10.64
C SER A 150 -32.15 -16.63 -11.23
N VAL A 151 -31.30 -17.60 -10.94
CA VAL A 151 -31.58 -18.98 -11.26
C VAL A 151 -32.74 -19.38 -10.35
N ALA A 152 -33.95 -19.45 -10.93
CA ALA A 152 -35.12 -19.98 -10.24
C ALA A 152 -34.77 -21.40 -9.77
N PRO A 153 -35.16 -21.82 -8.56
CA PRO A 153 -34.93 -23.18 -8.12
C PRO A 153 -35.63 -24.12 -9.09
N MET A 154 -34.88 -25.03 -9.70
CA MET A 154 -35.46 -26.14 -10.46
C MET A 154 -36.26 -26.95 -9.45
N ASN A 155 -37.60 -26.89 -9.56
CA ASN A 155 -38.48 -27.83 -8.86
C ASN A 155 -38.17 -29.23 -9.39
N GLU A 156 -37.55 -30.04 -8.57
CA GLU A 156 -37.51 -31.49 -8.77
C GLU A 156 -38.92 -32.03 -8.51
N HIS A 157 -39.50 -32.58 -9.55
CA HIS A 157 -40.68 -33.44 -9.44
C HIS A 157 -40.24 -34.88 -9.40
#